data_9e25a1e57485bedc6d4e87909653420a
#
_entry.id   9e25a1e57485bedc6d4e87909653420a
#
_cell.length_a   1.000
_cell.length_b   1.000
_cell.length_c   1.000
_cell.angle_alpha   90.00
_cell.angle_beta   90.00
_cell.angle_gamma   90.00
#
_symmetry.space_group_name_H-M   'P 1'
#
loop_
_entity.id
_entity.type
_entity.pdbx_description
1 polymer ?
#
loop_
_entity_poly.entity_id
_entity_poly.type
_entity_poly.pdbx_seq_one_letter_code
_entity_poly.pdbx_strand_id
1 'polypeptide(L)'
;MKMFHQLSCLLWPVTIALAQRSARGARALIGTWRLVELADLDKDGKWKFRFGEHPCGYFVYDRTGHVHIQIMKVPPLAPFSEANTIEGKLPSAEHALAAYSAYVAYFGTYTVDEKKHVVTHHVEGSLAPEFTDTDQPRPFKLEGDRLEIGDGKTWRRVLERVR
;
A
#
# COMPACT_ATOMS: atom_id res chain seq x y z
N MET A 1 0.58 45.60 -48.05
CA MET A 1 1.78 44.96 -47.46
C MET A 1 1.44 44.72 -45.99
N LYS A 2 0.93 43.50 -45.62
CA LYS A 2 0.50 43.13 -44.28
C LYS A 2 1.59 42.28 -43.62
N MET A 3 2.21 42.80 -42.58
CA MET A 3 3.18 42.05 -41.73
C MET A 3 2.42 41.15 -40.78
N PHE A 4 2.60 39.82 -40.93
CA PHE A 4 2.17 38.83 -39.94
C PHE A 4 3.21 38.70 -38.84
N HIS A 5 2.82 39.05 -37.61
CA HIS A 5 3.61 38.75 -36.43
C HIS A 5 3.36 37.29 -36.01
N GLN A 6 4.41 36.48 -36.05
CA GLN A 6 4.40 35.14 -35.46
C GLN A 6 4.57 35.29 -33.94
N LEU A 7 3.53 34.95 -33.17
CA LEU A 7 3.68 34.66 -31.75
C LEU A 7 4.21 33.23 -31.61
N SER A 8 5.48 33.10 -31.25
CA SER A 8 6.12 31.82 -30.90
C SER A 8 5.70 31.40 -29.51
N CYS A 9 5.03 30.27 -29.45
CA CYS A 9 4.50 29.65 -28.22
C CYS A 9 5.64 28.97 -27.44
N LEU A 10 6.18 29.63 -26.40
CA LEU A 10 7.22 29.15 -25.49
C LEU A 10 6.57 28.51 -24.23
N LEU A 11 5.82 27.40 -24.37
CA LEU A 11 5.19 26.75 -23.20
C LEU A 11 5.54 25.24 -23.05
N TRP A 12 6.61 24.73 -23.69
CA TRP A 12 6.88 23.28 -23.71
C TRP A 12 7.78 22.67 -22.61
N PRO A 13 8.69 23.34 -21.89
CA PRO A 13 9.60 22.61 -21.01
C PRO A 13 9.05 22.29 -19.62
N VAL A 14 8.03 23.00 -19.12
CA VAL A 14 7.56 22.82 -17.72
C VAL A 14 6.69 21.57 -17.55
N THR A 15 5.88 21.23 -18.54
CA THR A 15 4.99 20.07 -18.51
C THR A 15 5.75 18.74 -18.60
N ILE A 16 6.82 18.68 -19.37
CA ILE A 16 7.67 17.48 -19.53
C ILE A 16 8.45 17.19 -18.25
N ALA A 17 8.97 18.22 -17.57
CA ALA A 17 9.72 18.05 -16.32
C ALA A 17 8.83 17.55 -15.16
N LEU A 18 7.55 17.93 -15.14
CA LEU A 18 6.57 17.47 -14.15
C LEU A 18 6.19 16.01 -14.38
N ALA A 19 5.97 15.59 -15.62
CA ALA A 19 5.67 14.19 -15.97
C ALA A 19 6.88 13.27 -15.70
N GLN A 20 8.10 13.73 -15.92
CA GLN A 20 9.32 12.96 -15.65
C GLN A 20 9.61 12.81 -14.14
N ARG A 21 9.23 13.78 -13.31
CA ARG A 21 9.35 13.65 -11.85
C ARG A 21 8.33 12.68 -11.28
N SER A 22 7.05 12.76 -11.69
CA SER A 22 6.01 11.81 -11.31
C SER A 22 6.36 10.36 -11.67
N ALA A 23 7.06 10.15 -12.79
CA ALA A 23 7.55 8.83 -13.19
C ALA A 23 8.73 8.31 -12.34
N ARG A 24 9.48 9.15 -11.64
CA ARG A 24 10.59 8.73 -10.78
C ARG A 24 10.14 8.17 -9.44
N GLY A 25 9.20 8.82 -8.75
CA GLY A 25 8.72 8.35 -7.46
C GLY A 25 7.88 7.09 -7.55
N ALA A 26 6.99 7.02 -8.56
CA ALA A 26 6.30 5.78 -8.87
C ALA A 26 7.29 4.65 -9.17
N ARG A 27 8.35 4.91 -9.95
CA ARG A 27 9.41 3.93 -10.23
C ARG A 27 10.20 3.51 -8.99
N ALA A 28 10.40 4.41 -8.04
CA ALA A 28 11.13 4.11 -6.81
C ALA A 28 10.35 3.16 -5.87
N LEU A 29 9.01 3.20 -5.91
CA LEU A 29 8.16 2.27 -5.18
C LEU A 29 8.05 0.89 -5.84
N ILE A 30 8.27 0.78 -7.16
CA ILE A 30 8.15 -0.50 -7.87
C ILE A 30 9.02 -1.56 -7.22
N GLY A 31 8.42 -2.71 -6.91
CA GLY A 31 9.07 -3.87 -6.32
C GLY A 31 8.20 -4.58 -5.31
N THR A 32 8.79 -5.61 -4.72
CA THR A 32 8.22 -6.35 -3.59
C THR A 32 8.84 -5.85 -2.30
N TRP A 33 8.00 -5.53 -1.34
CA TRP A 33 8.39 -4.99 -0.04
C TRP A 33 7.89 -5.93 1.06
N ARG A 34 8.81 -6.47 1.85
CA ARG A 34 8.48 -7.31 3.01
C ARG A 34 8.14 -6.43 4.19
N LEU A 35 6.99 -6.67 4.81
CA LEU A 35 6.59 -5.98 6.03
C LEU A 35 7.46 -6.43 7.21
N VAL A 36 8.01 -5.47 7.96
CA VAL A 36 8.82 -5.72 9.17
C VAL A 36 8.19 -5.14 10.43
N GLU A 37 7.33 -4.13 10.29
CA GLU A 37 6.59 -3.58 11.42
C GLU A 37 5.23 -3.04 10.98
N LEU A 38 4.22 -3.24 11.80
CA LEU A 38 2.90 -2.62 11.70
C LEU A 38 2.49 -2.12 13.07
N ALA A 39 2.42 -0.81 13.24
CA ALA A 39 2.09 -0.20 14.51
C ALA A 39 1.08 0.93 14.34
N ASP A 40 0.12 0.98 15.25
CA ASP A 40 -0.87 2.03 15.37
C ASP A 40 -0.85 2.58 16.81
N LEU A 41 -1.01 3.89 16.97
CA LEU A 41 -1.07 4.52 18.28
C LEU A 41 -2.48 4.32 18.87
N ASP A 42 -2.57 3.87 20.09
CA ASP A 42 -3.86 3.77 20.78
C ASP A 42 -4.29 5.12 21.37
N LYS A 43 -5.49 5.16 21.94
CA LYS A 43 -6.06 6.36 22.61
C LYS A 43 -5.22 6.87 23.80
N ASP A 44 -4.40 6.00 24.37
CA ASP A 44 -3.55 6.32 25.53
C ASP A 44 -2.12 6.73 25.11
N GLY A 45 -1.89 6.89 23.80
CA GLY A 45 -0.61 7.29 23.23
C GLY A 45 0.43 6.17 23.21
N LYS A 46 0.02 4.90 23.28
CA LYS A 46 0.91 3.74 23.24
C LYS A 46 0.84 3.05 21.89
N TRP A 47 1.99 2.64 21.37
CA TRP A 47 2.07 1.84 20.14
C TRP A 47 1.48 0.45 20.36
N LYS A 48 0.60 0.04 19.47
CA LYS A 48 -0.04 -1.28 19.42
C LYS A 48 0.37 -2.03 18.17
N PHE A 49 0.80 -3.27 18.34
CA PHE A 49 1.25 -4.18 17.32
C PHE A 49 0.19 -5.28 17.11
N ARG A 50 -0.98 -4.91 16.58
CA ARG A 50 -2.13 -5.82 16.49
C ARG A 50 -1.87 -7.08 15.63
N PHE A 51 -0.87 -7.03 14.74
CA PHE A 51 -0.42 -8.18 13.94
C PHE A 51 0.85 -8.86 14.49
N GLY A 52 1.24 -8.56 15.73
CA GLY A 52 2.48 -9.01 16.35
C GLY A 52 3.63 -8.01 16.12
N GLU A 53 4.70 -8.14 16.90
CA GLU A 53 5.88 -7.26 16.79
C GLU A 53 6.61 -7.43 15.46
N HIS A 54 6.56 -8.63 14.89
CA HIS A 54 7.14 -8.97 13.59
C HIS A 54 6.07 -9.59 12.69
N PRO A 55 5.17 -8.80 12.12
CA PRO A 55 4.10 -9.29 11.24
C PRO A 55 4.69 -9.90 9.96
N CYS A 56 3.95 -10.82 9.35
CA CYS A 56 4.30 -11.36 8.04
C CYS A 56 3.45 -10.70 6.96
N GLY A 57 4.06 -10.32 5.84
CA GLY A 57 3.31 -9.76 4.73
C GLY A 57 4.15 -9.09 3.67
N TYR A 58 3.49 -8.76 2.58
CA TYR A 58 4.10 -8.09 1.45
C TYR A 58 3.23 -6.98 0.90
N PHE A 59 3.90 -5.90 0.47
CA PHE A 59 3.35 -4.86 -0.38
C PHE A 59 4.05 -4.98 -1.73
N VAL A 60 3.28 -5.15 -2.79
CA VAL A 60 3.82 -5.27 -4.14
C VAL A 60 3.29 -4.11 -4.96
N TYR A 61 4.21 -3.28 -5.45
CA TYR A 61 3.93 -2.24 -6.43
C TYR A 61 4.52 -2.68 -7.76
N ASP A 62 3.69 -2.98 -8.73
CA ASP A 62 4.17 -3.47 -10.02
C ASP A 62 4.37 -2.33 -11.04
N ARG A 63 4.98 -2.70 -12.18
CA ARG A 63 5.29 -1.75 -13.26
C ARG A 63 4.07 -1.34 -14.08
N THR A 64 2.97 -2.06 -13.94
CA THR A 64 1.71 -1.80 -14.65
C THR A 64 0.81 -0.85 -13.88
N GLY A 65 1.25 -0.43 -12.67
CA GLY A 65 0.50 0.48 -11.80
C GLY A 65 -0.46 -0.23 -10.86
N HIS A 66 -0.31 -1.55 -10.67
CA HIS A 66 -1.11 -2.29 -9.70
C HIS A 66 -0.40 -2.45 -8.37
N VAL A 67 -1.21 -2.52 -7.30
CA VAL A 67 -0.76 -2.74 -5.93
C VAL A 67 -1.46 -3.96 -5.34
N HIS A 68 -0.69 -4.78 -4.61
CA HIS A 68 -1.19 -5.93 -3.88
C HIS A 68 -0.65 -5.88 -2.46
N ILE A 69 -1.55 -5.92 -1.48
CA ILE A 69 -1.22 -5.84 -0.06
C ILE A 69 -1.72 -7.10 0.62
N GLN A 70 -0.83 -7.75 1.36
CA GLN A 70 -1.14 -8.93 2.16
C GLN A 70 -0.41 -8.83 3.49
N ILE A 71 -1.13 -8.92 4.60
CA ILE A 71 -0.59 -8.85 5.96
C ILE A 71 -1.21 -9.97 6.78
N MET A 72 -0.37 -10.74 7.46
CA MET A 72 -0.80 -11.82 8.34
C MET A 72 -0.25 -11.60 9.75
N LYS A 73 -1.08 -11.88 10.74
CA LYS A 73 -0.70 -11.87 12.15
C LYS A 73 0.34 -12.94 12.47
N VAL A 74 1.28 -12.61 13.35
CA VAL A 74 2.29 -13.54 13.89
C VAL A 74 2.18 -13.54 15.41
N PRO A 75 2.14 -14.75 16.06
CA PRO A 75 2.14 -16.07 15.43
C PRO A 75 0.88 -16.32 14.58
N PRO A 76 0.98 -17.12 13.50
CA PRO A 76 -0.18 -17.49 12.69
C PRO A 76 -1.17 -18.31 13.51
N LEU A 77 -2.44 -18.26 13.09
CA LEU A 77 -3.45 -19.15 13.66
C LEU A 77 -3.10 -20.62 13.37
N ALA A 78 -3.41 -21.50 14.31
CA ALA A 78 -3.33 -22.94 14.06
C ALA A 78 -4.31 -23.36 12.95
N PRO A 79 -4.00 -24.40 12.16
CA PRO A 79 -4.93 -24.92 11.18
C PRO A 79 -6.25 -25.36 11.83
N PHE A 80 -7.36 -25.05 11.20
CA PHE A 80 -8.69 -25.49 11.64
C PHE A 80 -8.96 -26.89 11.07
N SER A 81 -8.96 -27.93 11.92
CA SER A 81 -9.09 -29.31 11.50
C SER A 81 -10.43 -29.63 10.81
N GLU A 82 -11.48 -28.84 11.08
CA GLU A 82 -12.80 -28.97 10.50
C GLU A 82 -12.94 -28.31 9.12
N ALA A 83 -11.93 -27.53 8.69
CA ALA A 83 -12.00 -26.74 7.47
C ALA A 83 -11.12 -27.28 6.36
N ASN A 84 -11.63 -27.26 5.13
CA ASN A 84 -10.86 -27.38 3.90
C ASN A 84 -11.50 -26.49 2.83
N THR A 85 -11.01 -25.27 2.74
CA THR A 85 -11.58 -24.26 1.83
C THR A 85 -11.49 -24.67 0.35
N ILE A 86 -10.45 -25.45 -0.03
CA ILE A 86 -10.30 -25.96 -1.40
C ILE A 86 -11.43 -26.92 -1.75
N GLU A 87 -11.88 -27.74 -0.78
CA GLU A 87 -13.00 -28.66 -0.94
C GLU A 87 -14.37 -28.02 -0.59
N GLY A 88 -14.39 -26.71 -0.33
CA GLY A 88 -15.61 -25.99 0.06
C GLY A 88 -16.07 -26.22 1.48
N LYS A 89 -15.26 -26.88 2.32
CA LYS A 89 -15.57 -27.09 3.73
C LYS A 89 -15.15 -25.89 4.55
N LEU A 90 -16.12 -25.10 4.97
CA LEU A 90 -15.89 -23.85 5.71
C LEU A 90 -15.58 -24.10 7.19
N PRO A 91 -14.80 -23.22 7.82
CA PRO A 91 -14.58 -23.24 9.27
C PRO A 91 -15.85 -22.82 10.02
N SER A 92 -15.87 -23.07 11.34
CA SER A 92 -16.90 -22.49 12.21
C SER A 92 -16.94 -20.95 12.11
N ALA A 93 -18.06 -20.33 12.49
CA ALA A 93 -18.19 -18.87 12.47
C ALA A 93 -17.13 -18.18 13.37
N GLU A 94 -16.79 -18.78 14.49
CA GLU A 94 -15.74 -18.29 15.41
C GLU A 94 -14.36 -18.34 14.75
N HIS A 95 -14.01 -19.47 14.12
CA HIS A 95 -12.74 -19.63 13.41
C HIS A 95 -12.67 -18.72 12.17
N ALA A 96 -13.77 -18.55 11.45
CA ALA A 96 -13.84 -17.61 10.32
C ALA A 96 -13.58 -16.16 10.77
N LEU A 97 -14.18 -15.74 11.90
CA LEU A 97 -13.95 -14.42 12.48
C LEU A 97 -12.49 -14.23 12.94
N ALA A 98 -11.92 -15.27 13.57
CA ALA A 98 -10.51 -15.24 13.97
C ALA A 98 -9.59 -15.11 12.75
N ALA A 99 -9.81 -15.86 11.68
CA ALA A 99 -9.05 -15.78 10.44
C ALA A 99 -9.19 -14.39 9.78
N TYR A 100 -10.41 -13.87 9.66
CA TYR A 100 -10.69 -12.54 9.13
C TYR A 100 -9.92 -11.45 9.91
N SER A 101 -9.92 -11.52 11.25
CA SER A 101 -9.25 -10.54 12.10
C SER A 101 -7.72 -10.65 12.09
N ALA A 102 -7.18 -11.78 11.66
CA ALA A 102 -5.74 -12.06 11.61
C ALA A 102 -5.10 -11.78 10.24
N TYR A 103 -5.88 -11.35 9.26
CA TYR A 103 -5.40 -11.11 7.90
C TYR A 103 -5.91 -9.81 7.32
N VAL A 104 -5.09 -9.16 6.50
CA VAL A 104 -5.48 -8.04 5.63
C VAL A 104 -5.08 -8.39 4.22
N ALA A 105 -6.01 -8.27 3.28
CA ALA A 105 -5.73 -8.40 1.87
C ALA A 105 -6.54 -7.40 1.07
N TYR A 106 -5.89 -6.70 0.16
CA TYR A 106 -6.53 -5.90 -0.87
C TYR A 106 -5.63 -5.72 -2.07
N PHE A 107 -6.22 -5.39 -3.19
CA PHE A 107 -5.54 -5.11 -4.44
C PHE A 107 -6.25 -3.98 -5.20
N GLY A 108 -5.56 -3.44 -6.17
CA GLY A 108 -6.06 -2.39 -7.05
C GLY A 108 -4.93 -1.72 -7.79
N THR A 109 -5.12 -0.46 -8.16
CA THR A 109 -4.09 0.36 -8.80
C THR A 109 -3.51 1.38 -7.82
N TYR A 110 -2.43 2.08 -8.21
CA TYR A 110 -1.86 3.13 -7.38
C TYR A 110 -1.38 4.32 -8.19
N THR A 111 -1.43 5.48 -7.56
CA THR A 111 -0.82 6.72 -8.06
C THR A 111 0.10 7.33 -7.00
N VAL A 112 1.10 8.11 -7.45
CA VAL A 112 2.08 8.74 -6.54
C VAL A 112 2.11 10.24 -6.75
N ASP A 113 1.87 10.99 -5.67
CA ASP A 113 2.15 12.42 -5.58
C ASP A 113 3.52 12.62 -4.90
N GLU A 114 4.56 12.78 -5.71
CA GLU A 114 5.92 12.96 -5.21
C GLU A 114 6.12 14.24 -4.39
N LYS A 115 5.38 15.30 -4.73
CA LYS A 115 5.52 16.59 -4.02
C LYS A 115 5.01 16.50 -2.59
N LYS A 116 3.94 15.73 -2.39
CA LYS A 116 3.32 15.50 -1.08
C LYS A 116 3.87 14.25 -0.39
N HIS A 117 4.69 13.44 -1.07
CA HIS A 117 5.11 12.12 -0.59
C HIS A 117 3.91 11.25 -0.19
N VAL A 118 2.91 11.16 -1.08
CA VAL A 118 1.70 10.36 -0.88
C VAL A 118 1.58 9.35 -2.02
N VAL A 119 1.40 8.09 -1.68
CA VAL A 119 0.90 7.06 -2.57
C VAL A 119 -0.58 6.84 -2.28
N THR A 120 -1.42 6.91 -3.31
CA THR A 120 -2.85 6.60 -3.18
C THR A 120 -3.11 5.22 -3.76
N HIS A 121 -3.64 4.31 -2.94
CA HIS A 121 -4.12 3.02 -3.40
C HIS A 121 -5.59 3.17 -3.80
N HIS A 122 -5.92 2.92 -5.05
CA HIS A 122 -7.28 2.85 -5.59
C HIS A 122 -7.73 1.40 -5.46
N VAL A 123 -8.45 1.09 -4.40
CA VAL A 123 -8.77 -0.30 -4.02
C VAL A 123 -9.90 -0.85 -4.89
N GLU A 124 -9.64 -1.90 -5.67
CA GLU A 124 -10.61 -2.58 -6.53
C GLU A 124 -11.26 -3.77 -5.83
N GLY A 125 -10.55 -4.41 -4.90
CA GLY A 125 -11.08 -5.51 -4.12
C GLY A 125 -10.34 -5.69 -2.81
N SER A 126 -11.07 -6.09 -1.76
CA SER A 126 -10.54 -6.22 -0.39
C SER A 126 -11.23 -7.34 0.38
N LEU A 127 -10.48 -7.96 1.30
CA LEU A 127 -11.05 -8.82 2.33
C LEU A 127 -12.05 -8.05 3.22
N ALA A 128 -11.77 -6.77 3.50
CA ALA A 128 -12.65 -5.88 4.23
C ALA A 128 -13.54 -5.12 3.23
N PRO A 129 -14.86 -5.44 3.12
CA PRO A 129 -15.73 -4.89 2.08
C PRO A 129 -15.78 -3.35 2.04
N GLU A 130 -15.63 -2.70 3.20
CA GLU A 130 -15.63 -1.26 3.35
C GLU A 130 -14.43 -0.55 2.69
N PHE A 131 -13.41 -1.31 2.30
CA PHE A 131 -12.25 -0.79 1.56
C PHE A 131 -12.44 -0.84 0.05
N THR A 132 -13.31 -1.71 -0.46
CA THR A 132 -13.55 -1.84 -1.91
C THR A 132 -14.13 -0.54 -2.48
N ASP A 133 -13.69 -0.18 -3.69
CA ASP A 133 -14.07 1.06 -4.39
C ASP A 133 -13.72 2.34 -3.62
N THR A 134 -12.64 2.33 -2.83
CA THR A 134 -12.16 3.49 -2.09
C THR A 134 -10.75 3.91 -2.48
N ASP A 135 -10.48 5.20 -2.33
CA ASP A 135 -9.14 5.78 -2.42
C ASP A 135 -8.49 5.83 -1.04
N GLN A 136 -7.31 5.25 -0.91
CA GLN A 136 -6.56 5.17 0.34
C GLN A 136 -5.25 5.95 0.22
N PRO A 137 -5.25 7.28 0.48
CA PRO A 137 -4.03 8.08 0.47
C PRO A 137 -3.13 7.70 1.66
N ARG A 138 -1.86 7.43 1.36
CA ARG A 138 -0.85 6.96 2.31
C ARG A 138 0.38 7.85 2.22
N PRO A 139 0.69 8.67 3.22
CA PRO A 139 2.01 9.30 3.31
C PRO A 139 3.10 8.23 3.28
N PHE A 140 4.21 8.51 2.63
CA PHE A 140 5.33 7.56 2.62
C PHE A 140 6.68 8.27 2.72
N LYS A 141 7.67 7.55 3.24
CA LYS A 141 9.08 7.91 3.24
C LYS A 141 9.88 6.74 2.68
N LEU A 142 10.73 7.01 1.70
CA LEU A 142 11.58 6.01 1.08
C LEU A 142 13.05 6.39 1.25
N GLU A 143 13.82 5.52 1.89
CA GLU A 143 15.25 5.68 2.13
C GLU A 143 15.97 4.39 1.74
N GLY A 144 16.55 4.39 0.53
CA GLY A 144 17.20 3.20 -0.02
C GLY A 144 16.23 2.02 -0.15
N ASP A 145 16.51 0.94 0.57
CA ASP A 145 15.70 -0.28 0.59
C ASP A 145 14.68 -0.31 1.75
N ARG A 146 14.48 0.81 2.45
CA ARG A 146 13.51 0.96 3.54
C ARG A 146 12.37 1.88 3.12
N LEU A 147 11.15 1.38 3.16
CA LEU A 147 9.91 2.11 2.90
C LEU A 147 9.09 2.19 4.18
N GLU A 148 8.73 3.39 4.58
CA GLU A 148 7.74 3.64 5.63
C GLU A 148 6.47 4.19 5.01
N ILE A 149 5.33 3.55 5.28
CA ILE A 149 3.99 3.99 4.89
C ILE A 149 3.24 4.38 6.17
N GLY A 150 2.78 5.62 6.22
CA GLY A 150 2.12 6.19 7.38
C GLY A 150 2.59 7.61 7.67
N ASP A 151 2.04 8.22 8.70
CA ASP A 151 2.44 9.55 9.15
C ASP A 151 3.63 9.52 10.12
N GLY A 152 4.07 8.32 10.52
CA GLY A 152 5.15 8.10 11.46
C GLY A 152 4.86 8.56 12.89
N LYS A 153 3.67 9.12 13.14
CA LYS A 153 3.27 9.71 14.43
C LYS A 153 2.13 8.95 15.08
N THR A 154 1.10 8.60 14.32
CA THR A 154 -0.08 7.90 14.83
C THR A 154 -0.21 6.48 14.27
N TRP A 155 0.37 6.24 13.10
CA TRP A 155 0.42 4.91 12.50
C TRP A 155 1.61 4.80 11.53
N ARG A 156 2.15 3.59 11.41
CA ARG A 156 3.23 3.30 10.46
C ARG A 156 3.25 1.83 10.06
N ARG A 157 3.70 1.60 8.83
CA ARG A 157 4.03 0.29 8.26
C ARG A 157 5.45 0.41 7.74
N VAL A 158 6.36 -0.35 8.30
CA VAL A 158 7.77 -0.34 7.91
C VAL A 158 8.05 -1.57 7.08
N LEU A 159 8.69 -1.36 5.93
CA LEU A 159 8.93 -2.39 4.95
C LEU A 159 10.39 -2.35 4.47
N GLU A 160 10.90 -3.49 4.07
CA GLU A 160 12.20 -3.67 3.45
C GLU A 160 12.04 -4.25 2.04
N ARG A 161 12.84 -3.75 1.10
CA ARG A 161 12.82 -4.23 -0.27
C ARG A 161 13.32 -5.68 -0.35
N VAL A 162 12.56 -6.52 -1.04
CA VAL A 162 12.99 -7.88 -1.39
C VAL A 162 13.94 -7.79 -2.59
N ARG A 163 15.10 -8.44 -2.48
CA ARG A 163 16.13 -8.51 -3.54
C ARG A 163 16.09 -9.86 -4.23
#